data_bf884152eeda3886b63b76a19bc69ab4
#
_entry.id   bf884152eeda3886b63b76a19bc69ab4
#
_cell.length_a   1.000
_cell.length_b   1.000
_cell.length_c   1.000
_cell.angle_alpha   90.00
_cell.angle_beta   90.00
_cell.angle_gamma   90.00
#
_symmetry.space_group_name_H-M   'P 1'
#
loop_
_entity.id
_entity.type
_entity.pdbx_description
1 polymer ?
#
loop_
_entity_poly.entity_id
_entity_poly.type
_entity_poly.pdbx_seq_one_letter_code
_entity_poly.pdbx_strand_id
1 'polypeptide(L)'
;MGVESGYNPDAIGGSGEIGLMQIMPSTARMLGFVGSNAELALPETNIHYGVLYLAQAWRLAGGDLCTATMKYRAGHGETRFSYLSVNYCLAVRVKLAARGFAVTGEIPTPTFGAPGSAVSSGAVRTGGACGRRCLIAPPTIGRVDLASLNARLSTLVVQARAGR
;
A
#
# COMPACT_ATOMS: atom_id res chain seq x y z
N MET A 1 -0.35 -1.59 -7.57
CA MET A 1 0.63 -2.63 -7.96
C MET A 1 1.94 -2.54 -7.17
N GLY A 2 2.76 -1.50 -7.28
CA GLY A 2 4.06 -1.46 -6.61
C GLY A 2 4.05 -1.46 -5.08
N VAL A 3 2.95 -1.09 -4.43
CA VAL A 3 2.73 -1.21 -2.96
C VAL A 3 2.00 -2.50 -2.64
N GLU A 4 1.16 -3.00 -3.54
CA GLU A 4 0.32 -4.19 -3.37
C GLU A 4 1.13 -5.48 -3.47
N SER A 5 1.64 -5.76 -4.66
CA SER A 5 2.28 -7.04 -4.98
C SER A 5 3.78 -6.90 -5.32
N GLY A 6 4.32 -5.68 -5.34
CA GLY A 6 5.66 -5.44 -5.90
C GLY A 6 5.76 -5.75 -7.39
N TYR A 7 4.64 -5.68 -8.12
CA TYR A 7 4.46 -6.06 -9.53
C TYR A 7 4.52 -7.58 -9.77
N ASN A 8 4.31 -8.41 -8.76
CA ASN A 8 4.19 -9.85 -8.92
C ASN A 8 2.72 -10.22 -9.26
N PRO A 9 2.43 -10.77 -10.45
CA PRO A 9 1.07 -11.19 -10.84
C PRO A 9 0.59 -12.41 -10.04
N ASP A 10 1.49 -13.24 -9.54
CA ASP A 10 1.16 -14.46 -8.79
C ASP A 10 1.04 -14.23 -7.28
N ALA A 11 1.09 -12.96 -6.84
CA ALA A 11 1.01 -12.64 -5.43
C ALA A 11 -0.37 -13.00 -4.85
N ILE A 12 -0.35 -13.68 -3.71
CA ILE A 12 -1.54 -13.94 -2.91
C ILE A 12 -1.32 -13.32 -1.53
N GLY A 13 -2.23 -12.43 -1.14
CA GLY A 13 -2.20 -11.76 0.15
C GLY A 13 -2.67 -12.64 1.31
N GLY A 14 -2.43 -12.18 2.53
CA GLY A 14 -2.73 -12.95 3.74
C GLY A 14 -4.22 -13.19 4.01
N SER A 15 -5.12 -12.39 3.41
CA SER A 15 -6.58 -12.57 3.50
C SER A 15 -7.18 -13.20 2.23
N GLY A 16 -6.34 -13.56 1.24
CA GLY A 16 -6.76 -14.14 -0.03
C GLY A 16 -6.91 -13.10 -1.16
N GLU A 17 -6.27 -11.94 -1.01
CA GLU A 17 -6.12 -10.97 -2.10
C GLU A 17 -5.29 -11.54 -3.23
N ILE A 18 -5.64 -11.24 -4.48
CA ILE A 18 -5.04 -11.86 -5.66
C ILE A 18 -4.36 -10.81 -6.56
N GLY A 19 -3.15 -11.15 -7.01
CA GLY A 19 -2.49 -10.59 -8.17
C GLY A 19 -1.91 -9.20 -8.00
N LEU A 20 -1.66 -8.53 -9.12
CA LEU A 20 -0.97 -7.24 -9.21
C LEU A 20 -1.58 -6.14 -8.35
N MET A 21 -2.90 -6.09 -8.28
CA MET A 21 -3.67 -5.07 -7.56
C MET A 21 -4.16 -5.56 -6.19
N GLN A 22 -3.84 -6.81 -5.81
CA GLN A 22 -4.27 -7.42 -4.55
C GLN A 22 -5.77 -7.22 -4.29
N ILE A 23 -6.59 -7.61 -5.29
CA ILE A 23 -8.04 -7.50 -5.18
C ILE A 23 -8.63 -8.77 -4.56
N MET A 24 -9.58 -8.59 -3.64
CA MET A 24 -10.34 -9.70 -3.08
C MET A 24 -11.29 -10.30 -4.14
N PRO A 25 -11.39 -11.63 -4.25
CA PRO A 25 -12.36 -12.27 -5.15
C PRO A 25 -13.81 -11.82 -4.92
N SER A 26 -14.19 -11.58 -3.66
CA SER A 26 -15.50 -11.04 -3.30
C SER A 26 -15.71 -9.63 -3.85
N THR A 27 -14.68 -8.78 -3.78
CA THR A 27 -14.71 -7.41 -4.33
C THR A 27 -14.83 -7.43 -5.85
N ALA A 28 -14.07 -8.30 -6.53
CA ALA A 28 -14.18 -8.44 -7.98
C ALA A 28 -15.59 -8.90 -8.41
N ARG A 29 -16.18 -9.86 -7.70
CA ARG A 29 -17.56 -10.32 -7.96
C ARG A 29 -18.60 -9.21 -7.74
N MET A 30 -18.44 -8.41 -6.70
CA MET A 30 -19.29 -7.22 -6.46
C MET A 30 -19.23 -6.22 -7.62
N LEU A 31 -18.09 -6.16 -8.32
CA LEU A 31 -17.88 -5.32 -9.50
C LEU A 31 -18.33 -6.00 -10.83
N GLY A 32 -18.95 -7.17 -10.76
CA GLY A 32 -19.46 -7.89 -11.90
C GLY A 32 -18.51 -8.94 -12.50
N PHE A 33 -17.41 -9.26 -11.82
CA PHE A 33 -16.52 -10.35 -12.26
C PHE A 33 -17.23 -11.71 -12.16
N VAL A 34 -17.24 -12.43 -13.27
CA VAL A 34 -17.71 -13.82 -13.34
C VAL A 34 -16.56 -14.67 -13.85
N GLY A 35 -15.98 -15.48 -12.97
CA GLY A 35 -14.83 -16.31 -13.32
C GLY A 35 -14.18 -16.95 -12.09
N SER A 36 -13.16 -17.75 -12.35
CA SER A 36 -12.32 -18.41 -11.34
C SER A 36 -11.28 -17.45 -10.75
N ASN A 37 -10.71 -17.81 -9.61
CA ASN A 37 -9.59 -17.06 -9.04
C ASN A 37 -8.36 -17.06 -9.95
N ALA A 38 -8.15 -18.11 -10.76
CA ALA A 38 -7.07 -18.16 -11.75
C ALA A 38 -7.28 -17.11 -12.86
N GLU A 39 -8.52 -16.94 -13.34
CA GLU A 39 -8.85 -15.89 -14.31
C GLU A 39 -8.74 -14.49 -13.70
N LEU A 40 -9.06 -14.32 -12.40
CA LEU A 40 -8.85 -13.06 -11.70
C LEU A 40 -7.36 -12.73 -11.52
N ALA A 41 -6.48 -13.74 -11.45
CA ALA A 41 -5.03 -13.56 -11.34
C ALA A 41 -4.40 -13.10 -12.67
N LEU A 42 -5.06 -13.29 -13.81
CA LEU A 42 -4.57 -12.81 -15.10
C LEU A 42 -4.32 -11.28 -15.02
N PRO A 43 -3.14 -10.80 -15.46
CA PRO A 43 -2.75 -9.41 -15.30
C PRO A 43 -3.79 -8.40 -15.77
N GLU A 44 -4.35 -8.60 -16.97
CA GLU A 44 -5.35 -7.69 -17.55
C GLU A 44 -6.65 -7.67 -16.72
N THR A 45 -7.16 -8.84 -16.36
CA THR A 45 -8.36 -8.97 -15.53
C THR A 45 -8.16 -8.33 -14.17
N ASN A 46 -7.02 -8.62 -13.54
CA ASN A 46 -6.69 -8.11 -12.22
C ASN A 46 -6.56 -6.59 -12.18
N ILE A 47 -5.86 -6.01 -13.16
CA ILE A 47 -5.72 -4.56 -13.31
C ILE A 47 -7.08 -3.93 -13.58
N HIS A 48 -7.90 -4.52 -14.46
CA HIS A 48 -9.23 -3.99 -14.79
C HIS A 48 -10.09 -3.82 -13.52
N TYR A 49 -10.30 -4.88 -12.76
CA TYR A 49 -11.13 -4.83 -11.55
C TYR A 49 -10.49 -4.04 -10.42
N GLY A 50 -9.16 -4.10 -10.27
CA GLY A 50 -8.44 -3.28 -9.30
C GLY A 50 -8.54 -1.79 -9.58
N VAL A 51 -8.46 -1.38 -10.85
CA VAL A 51 -8.64 0.02 -11.27
C VAL A 51 -10.09 0.49 -11.09
N LEU A 52 -11.08 -0.36 -11.40
CA LEU A 52 -12.48 -0.04 -11.15
C LEU A 52 -12.74 0.21 -9.66
N TYR A 53 -12.21 -0.65 -8.79
CA TYR A 53 -12.34 -0.49 -7.35
C TYR A 53 -11.64 0.77 -6.84
N LEU A 54 -10.42 1.04 -7.33
CA LEU A 54 -9.67 2.25 -6.99
C LEU A 54 -10.37 3.52 -7.47
N ALA A 55 -10.96 3.50 -8.66
CA ALA A 55 -11.70 4.65 -9.19
C ALA A 55 -12.94 4.97 -8.36
N GLN A 56 -13.61 3.96 -7.82
CA GLN A 56 -14.72 4.17 -6.87
C GLN A 56 -14.21 4.74 -5.55
N ALA A 57 -13.12 4.20 -5.00
CA ALA A 57 -12.47 4.74 -3.80
C ALA A 57 -12.07 6.21 -3.97
N TRP A 58 -11.52 6.57 -5.13
CA TRP A 58 -11.14 7.94 -5.47
C TRP A 58 -12.35 8.90 -5.49
N ARG A 59 -13.46 8.49 -6.10
CA ARG A 59 -14.70 9.29 -6.11
C ARG A 59 -15.26 9.48 -4.72
N LEU A 60 -15.30 8.43 -3.90
CA LEU A 60 -15.77 8.48 -2.52
C LEU A 60 -14.86 9.31 -1.60
N ALA A 61 -13.61 9.44 -1.97
CA ALA A 61 -12.63 10.25 -1.25
C ALA A 61 -12.64 11.73 -1.65
N GLY A 62 -13.47 12.15 -2.62
CA GLY A 62 -13.47 13.52 -3.14
C GLY A 62 -12.11 13.95 -3.72
N GLY A 63 -11.30 13.01 -4.19
CA GLY A 63 -9.96 13.27 -4.74
C GLY A 63 -8.84 13.35 -3.70
N ASP A 64 -9.11 13.13 -2.41
CA ASP A 64 -8.06 13.04 -1.41
C ASP A 64 -7.33 11.70 -1.49
N LEU A 65 -6.00 11.76 -1.67
CA LEU A 65 -5.17 10.58 -1.92
C LEU A 65 -5.15 9.62 -0.72
N CYS A 66 -5.00 10.13 0.50
CA CYS A 66 -4.92 9.27 1.67
C CYS A 66 -6.25 8.62 2.00
N THR A 67 -7.36 9.33 1.82
CA THR A 67 -8.71 8.78 1.96
C THR A 67 -8.99 7.73 0.88
N ALA A 68 -8.59 7.97 -0.37
CA ALA A 68 -8.76 7.00 -1.45
C ALA A 68 -7.99 5.70 -1.20
N THR A 69 -6.73 5.82 -0.79
CA THR A 69 -5.89 4.67 -0.46
C THR A 69 -6.37 3.93 0.77
N MET A 70 -6.89 4.61 1.77
CA MET A 70 -7.54 4.01 2.94
C MET A 70 -8.77 3.20 2.53
N LYS A 71 -9.67 3.80 1.71
CA LYS A 71 -10.88 3.12 1.20
C LYS A 71 -10.55 1.93 0.30
N TYR A 72 -9.50 2.03 -0.50
CA TYR A 72 -9.03 0.91 -1.31
C TYR A 72 -8.60 -0.28 -0.45
N ARG A 73 -7.80 0.00 0.59
CA ARG A 73 -7.23 -1.01 1.46
C ARG A 73 -8.23 -1.57 2.48
N ALA A 74 -9.02 -0.71 3.13
CA ALA A 74 -9.87 -1.07 4.26
C ALA A 74 -11.35 -1.27 3.90
N GLY A 75 -11.72 -0.98 2.64
CA GLY A 75 -13.10 -1.03 2.15
C GLY A 75 -13.72 0.36 2.01
N HIS A 76 -14.64 0.50 1.05
CA HIS A 76 -15.25 1.78 0.69
C HIS A 76 -16.09 2.40 1.82
N GLY A 77 -16.60 1.58 2.74
CA GLY A 77 -17.38 2.05 3.91
C GLY A 77 -16.52 2.56 5.07
N GLU A 78 -15.22 2.32 5.10
CA GLU A 78 -14.37 2.78 6.20
C GLU A 78 -14.18 4.30 6.13
N THR A 79 -14.22 4.94 7.29
CA THR A 79 -14.08 6.39 7.46
C THR A 79 -12.92 6.77 8.39
N ARG A 80 -12.36 5.81 9.11
CA ARG A 80 -11.29 6.02 10.10
C ARG A 80 -9.95 5.56 9.56
N PHE A 81 -8.90 6.19 10.00
CA PHE A 81 -7.53 5.82 9.62
C PHE A 81 -6.89 4.94 10.66
N SER A 82 -6.55 3.71 10.27
CA SER A 82 -5.64 2.85 11.05
C SER A 82 -4.17 3.22 10.77
N TYR A 83 -3.26 2.81 11.65
CA TYR A 83 -1.81 2.91 11.38
C TYR A 83 -1.42 2.24 10.06
N LEU A 84 -2.02 1.10 9.73
CA LEU A 84 -1.78 0.42 8.46
C LEU A 84 -2.26 1.24 7.25
N SER A 85 -3.41 1.90 7.35
CA SER A 85 -3.93 2.74 6.26
C SER A 85 -3.08 4.00 6.05
N VAL A 86 -2.59 4.61 7.14
CA VAL A 86 -1.68 5.76 7.05
C VAL A 86 -0.34 5.33 6.44
N ASN A 87 0.24 4.22 6.90
CA ASN A 87 1.50 3.70 6.34
C ASN A 87 1.35 3.33 4.85
N TYR A 88 0.21 2.78 4.47
CA TYR A 88 -0.11 2.49 3.07
C TYR A 88 -0.18 3.78 2.23
N CYS A 89 -0.87 4.81 2.71
CA CYS A 89 -0.88 6.12 2.04
C CYS A 89 0.54 6.68 1.88
N LEU A 90 1.36 6.65 2.92
CA LEU A 90 2.76 7.12 2.86
C LEU A 90 3.55 6.36 1.80
N ALA A 91 3.43 5.03 1.73
CA ALA A 91 4.10 4.22 0.71
C ALA A 91 3.66 4.57 -0.71
N VAL A 92 2.37 4.86 -0.93
CA VAL A 92 1.84 5.31 -2.22
C VAL A 92 2.38 6.70 -2.57
N ARG A 93 2.37 7.65 -1.61
CA ARG A 93 2.91 9.00 -1.79
C ARG A 93 4.38 8.99 -2.25
N VAL A 94 5.21 8.20 -1.59
CA VAL A 94 6.63 8.04 -1.96
C VAL A 94 6.77 7.52 -3.40
N LYS A 95 5.99 6.50 -3.77
CA LYS A 95 6.05 5.95 -5.14
C LYS A 95 5.55 6.91 -6.21
N LEU A 96 4.56 7.73 -5.92
CA LEU A 96 4.05 8.75 -6.84
C LEU A 96 5.08 9.89 -7.00
N ALA A 97 5.61 10.39 -5.90
CA ALA A 97 6.63 11.44 -5.92
C ALA A 97 7.88 11.00 -6.71
N ALA A 98 8.34 9.76 -6.53
CA ALA A 98 9.45 9.19 -7.28
C ALA A 98 9.19 9.08 -8.80
N ARG A 99 7.94 9.18 -9.24
CA ARG A 99 7.53 9.23 -10.65
C ARG A 99 7.20 10.64 -11.16
N GLY A 100 7.49 11.67 -10.37
CA GLY A 100 7.28 13.07 -10.74
C GLY A 100 5.85 13.58 -10.56
N PHE A 101 4.96 12.79 -9.93
CA PHE A 101 3.62 13.28 -9.62
C PHE A 101 3.64 14.21 -8.42
N ALA A 102 2.98 15.36 -8.54
CA ALA A 102 2.76 16.25 -7.41
C ALA A 102 1.85 15.57 -6.38
N VAL A 103 2.35 15.37 -5.17
CA VAL A 103 1.60 14.74 -4.07
C VAL A 103 1.22 15.81 -3.08
N THR A 104 -0.05 16.18 -3.08
CA THR A 104 -0.66 17.20 -2.21
C THR A 104 -1.52 16.54 -1.12
N GLY A 105 -2.09 17.35 -0.24
CA GLY A 105 -2.96 16.91 0.86
C GLY A 105 -2.18 16.55 2.13
N GLU A 106 -2.88 16.61 3.25
CA GLU A 106 -2.34 16.30 4.56
C GLU A 106 -2.24 14.81 4.80
N ILE A 107 -1.33 14.42 5.71
CA ILE A 107 -1.23 13.05 6.18
C ILE A 107 -2.15 12.90 7.39
N PRO A 108 -3.16 12.02 7.33
CA PRO A 108 -4.09 11.87 8.42
C PRO A 108 -3.43 11.23 9.65
N THR A 109 -3.92 11.59 10.84
CA THR A 109 -3.50 10.95 12.09
C THR A 109 -4.26 9.64 12.28
N PRO A 110 -3.56 8.51 12.54
CA PRO A 110 -4.21 7.24 12.80
C PRO A 110 -4.97 7.27 14.13
N THR A 111 -6.17 6.68 14.15
CA THR A 111 -7.06 6.66 15.31
C THR A 111 -7.18 5.29 15.96
N PHE A 112 -6.68 4.20 15.32
CA PHE A 112 -6.72 2.83 15.84
C PHE A 112 -5.67 1.92 15.20
N GLY A 113 -5.49 0.74 15.76
CA GLY A 113 -4.47 -0.24 15.36
C GLY A 113 -3.17 -0.09 16.14
N ALA A 114 -2.19 -0.94 15.86
CA ALA A 114 -0.89 -0.92 16.53
C ALA A 114 0.14 -0.10 15.74
N PRO A 115 0.91 0.80 16.38
CA PRO A 115 2.07 1.42 15.76
C PRO A 115 3.10 0.34 15.37
N GLY A 116 3.60 0.36 14.15
CA GLY A 116 4.65 -0.55 13.70
C GLY A 116 4.19 -1.82 12.97
N SER A 117 2.89 -1.98 12.71
CA SER A 117 2.42 -3.01 11.77
C SER A 117 2.90 -2.66 10.36
N ALA A 118 4.04 -3.21 9.96
CA ALA A 118 4.53 -3.08 8.60
C ALA A 118 3.57 -3.77 7.63
N VAL A 119 3.32 -3.16 6.48
CA VAL A 119 2.69 -3.82 5.33
C VAL A 119 3.68 -4.90 4.90
N SER A 120 3.44 -6.16 5.28
CA SER A 120 4.26 -7.27 4.81
C SER A 120 3.98 -7.47 3.33
N SER A 121 4.82 -6.86 2.49
CA SER A 121 4.97 -7.28 1.10
C SER A 121 5.32 -8.76 1.12
N GLY A 122 4.49 -9.61 0.50
CA GLY A 122 4.54 -11.06 0.58
C GLY A 122 5.95 -11.67 0.63
N ALA A 123 6.40 -12.02 1.81
CA ALA A 123 7.56 -12.88 1.99
C ALA A 123 7.05 -14.32 1.99
N VAL A 124 7.45 -15.08 0.99
CA VAL A 124 7.30 -16.53 0.92
C VAL A 124 7.83 -17.14 2.21
N ARG A 125 6.94 -17.67 3.04
CA ARG A 125 7.33 -18.47 4.21
C ARG A 125 7.67 -19.86 3.72
N THR A 126 8.95 -20.11 3.47
CA THR A 126 9.46 -21.48 3.44
C THR A 126 9.37 -22.04 4.85
N GLY A 127 8.60 -23.12 5.01
CA GLY A 127 8.42 -23.80 6.27
C GLY A 127 9.73 -24.29 6.86
N GLY A 128 9.99 -23.91 8.10
CA GLY A 128 11.05 -24.47 8.93
C GLY A 128 10.55 -24.47 10.38
N ALA A 129 10.29 -25.66 10.90
CA ALA A 129 9.99 -25.89 12.30
C ALA A 129 11.21 -25.47 13.14
N CYS A 130 11.10 -24.44 13.94
CA CYS A 130 12.12 -24.06 14.92
C CYS A 130 11.67 -24.43 16.32
N GLY A 131 12.30 -25.48 16.86
CA GLY A 131 12.27 -25.86 18.26
C GLY A 131 12.85 -24.78 19.17
N ARG A 132 12.45 -24.84 20.43
CA ARG A 132 12.78 -23.95 21.55
C ARG A 132 14.24 -23.46 21.57
N ARG A 133 14.42 -22.16 21.83
CA ARG A 133 15.63 -21.36 22.04
C ARG A 133 16.21 -20.69 20.78
N CYS A 134 15.69 -19.53 20.47
CA CYS A 134 16.46 -18.47 19.80
C CYS A 134 16.25 -17.16 20.53
N LEU A 135 17.08 -16.93 21.55
CA LEU A 135 17.34 -15.59 22.10
C LEU A 135 18.35 -14.92 21.15
N ILE A 136 17.86 -14.31 20.09
CA ILE A 136 18.65 -13.35 19.32
C ILE A 136 17.95 -12.02 19.49
N ALA A 137 18.64 -11.08 20.11
CA ALA A 137 18.20 -9.71 20.24
C ALA A 137 17.89 -9.14 18.85
N PRO A 138 16.79 -8.39 18.66
CA PRO A 138 16.49 -7.76 17.38
C PRO A 138 17.62 -6.76 17.07
N PRO A 139 18.07 -6.67 15.80
CA PRO A 139 18.98 -5.62 15.39
C PRO A 139 18.31 -4.28 15.70
N THR A 140 19.00 -3.41 16.39
CA THR A 140 18.61 -2.02 16.62
C THR A 140 18.55 -1.35 15.26
N ILE A 141 17.37 -1.32 14.65
CA ILE A 141 17.09 -0.47 13.49
C ILE A 141 17.16 0.95 14.03
N GLY A 142 18.21 1.68 13.62
CA GLY A 142 18.41 3.05 13.99
C GLY A 142 17.13 3.85 13.75
N ARG A 143 16.75 4.68 14.71
CA ARG A 143 15.66 5.64 14.58
C ARG A 143 15.88 6.40 13.28
N VAL A 144 14.98 6.23 12.33
CA VAL A 144 14.95 7.06 11.11
C VAL A 144 14.57 8.46 11.58
N ASP A 145 15.55 9.35 11.58
CA ASP A 145 15.32 10.76 11.91
C ASP A 145 14.59 11.41 10.72
N LEU A 146 13.27 11.56 10.90
CA LEU A 146 12.40 12.21 9.93
C LEU A 146 12.78 13.67 9.66
N ALA A 147 13.44 14.34 10.61
CA ALA A 147 13.92 15.70 10.43
C ALA A 147 15.07 15.77 9.41
N SER A 148 16.00 14.81 9.45
CA SER A 148 17.11 14.73 8.50
C SER A 148 16.65 14.33 7.10
N LEU A 149 15.61 13.51 6.98
CA LEU A 149 14.99 13.19 5.68
C LEU A 149 14.27 14.39 5.07
N ASN A 150 13.57 15.16 5.87
CA ASN A 150 12.87 16.37 5.41
C ASN A 150 13.86 17.48 4.99
N ALA A 151 14.97 17.64 5.69
CA ALA A 151 16.04 18.58 5.32
C ALA A 151 16.68 18.19 3.98
N ARG A 152 16.95 16.91 3.72
CA ARG A 152 17.50 16.42 2.45
C ARG A 152 16.53 16.62 1.28
N LEU A 153 15.23 16.42 1.49
CA LEU A 153 14.20 16.66 0.47
C LEU A 153 14.09 18.16 0.13
N SER A 154 14.16 19.04 1.13
CA SER A 154 14.15 20.49 0.92
C SER A 154 15.35 20.97 0.10
N THR A 155 16.54 20.41 0.33
CA THR A 155 17.77 20.77 -0.41
C THR A 155 17.66 20.34 -1.88
N LEU A 156 17.11 19.16 -2.16
CA LEU A 156 16.93 18.67 -3.54
C LEU A 156 15.91 19.50 -4.33
N VAL A 157 14.85 19.98 -3.67
CA VAL A 157 13.85 20.86 -4.29
C VAL A 157 14.43 22.23 -4.65
N VAL A 158 15.32 22.78 -3.80
CA VAL A 158 16.00 24.05 -4.06
C VAL A 158 16.99 23.92 -5.23
N GLN A 159 17.75 22.83 -5.29
CA GLN A 159 18.69 22.59 -6.40
C GLN A 159 17.98 22.40 -7.76
N ALA A 160 16.82 21.73 -7.78
CA ALA A 160 16.02 21.55 -9.00
C ALA A 160 15.41 22.87 -9.53
N ARG A 161 15.25 23.90 -8.67
CA ARG A 161 14.78 25.24 -9.08
C ARG A 161 15.88 26.18 -9.54
N ALA A 162 17.12 25.95 -9.14
CA ALA A 162 18.26 26.81 -9.51
C ALA A 162 18.92 26.43 -10.85
N GLY A 163 18.48 25.31 -11.46
CA GLY A 163 19.01 24.82 -12.75
C GLY A 163 18.14 25.10 -13.96
N ARG A 164 17.26 26.12 -13.90
CA ARG A 164 16.50 26.62 -15.07
C ARG A 164 16.81 28.07 -15.34
#